data_a74481f8e6a9bb720d2d892ea88a8e3a
#
_entry.id   a74481f8e6a9bb720d2d892ea88a8e3a
#
_cell.length_a   1.000
_cell.length_b   1.000
_cell.length_c   1.000
_cell.angle_alpha   90.00
_cell.angle_beta   90.00
_cell.angle_gamma   90.00
#
_symmetry.space_group_name_H-M   'P 1'
#
loop_
_entity.id
_entity.type
_entity.pdbx_description
1 polymer ?
#
loop_
_entity_poly.entity_id
_entity_poly.type
_entity_poly.pdbx_seq_one_letter_code
_entity_poly.pdbx_strand_id
1 'polypeptide(L)'
;KPLEGVAVSIAGGGFEAKTETDADGKWRLYVPEKAEYTLTVDESTLPDGVIVAGESASQKVEFGLTGAKIVNLFLGEGVRQTTSFIDQLIERLINGINFGLLLALAAIGVSLIFGTTGLTNFAHAEMVTFGALMAMVVGVSLAVPMWLTIPIVIVLGGLLGYVLDLGLWKPLRRRGIGTIPLMIVSIGLSFAVRYVFLFFFGGATTQLPDAGAPKITLWGPIKLSPIDMMSMGISIVVLVGVAYWLMKTRTGKATRAISDNPGLAAASGINVD
;
A
#
# COMPACT_ATOMS: atom_id res chain seq x y z
N LYS A 1 -32.65 -12.11 -13.50
CA LYS A 1 -34.02 -12.05 -14.04
C LYS A 1 -34.09 -10.80 -14.91
N PRO A 2 -34.62 -10.85 -16.18
CA PRO A 2 -34.76 -9.68 -16.99
C PRO A 2 -35.72 -8.67 -16.33
N LEU A 3 -35.44 -7.39 -16.50
CA LEU A 3 -36.26 -6.29 -15.98
C LEU A 3 -36.79 -5.46 -17.16
N GLU A 4 -38.10 -5.23 -17.15
CA GLU A 4 -38.82 -4.38 -18.12
C GLU A 4 -38.86 -2.93 -17.63
N GLY A 5 -38.84 -1.97 -18.57
CA GLY A 5 -39.03 -0.55 -18.27
C GLY A 5 -37.79 0.16 -17.69
N VAL A 6 -36.60 -0.43 -17.77
CA VAL A 6 -35.37 0.23 -17.36
C VAL A 6 -34.92 1.18 -18.46
N ALA A 7 -34.82 2.47 -18.14
CA ALA A 7 -34.36 3.48 -19.10
C ALA A 7 -32.84 3.46 -19.28
N VAL A 8 -32.43 3.35 -20.53
CA VAL A 8 -31.02 3.34 -20.95
C VAL A 8 -30.79 4.49 -21.94
N SER A 9 -29.81 5.33 -21.66
CA SER A 9 -29.43 6.44 -22.51
C SER A 9 -28.01 6.27 -23.03
N ILE A 10 -27.76 6.81 -24.24
CA ILE A 10 -26.42 6.88 -24.82
C ILE A 10 -26.16 8.34 -25.24
N ALA A 11 -24.97 8.85 -24.88
CA ALA A 11 -24.54 10.19 -25.22
C ALA A 11 -23.09 10.19 -25.72
N GLY A 12 -22.80 10.94 -26.78
CA GLY A 12 -21.46 11.10 -27.33
C GLY A 12 -21.49 11.72 -28.72
N GLY A 13 -20.41 12.41 -29.12
CA GLY A 13 -20.30 13.00 -30.46
C GLY A 13 -21.39 14.04 -30.83
N GLY A 14 -22.04 14.65 -29.83
CA GLY A 14 -23.19 15.57 -30.09
C GLY A 14 -24.53 14.86 -30.31
N PHE A 15 -24.58 13.55 -30.13
CA PHE A 15 -25.79 12.72 -30.24
C PHE A 15 -26.23 12.20 -28.90
N GLU A 16 -27.50 12.20 -28.61
CA GLU A 16 -28.13 11.62 -27.43
C GLU A 16 -29.39 10.85 -27.83
N ALA A 17 -29.54 9.65 -27.30
CA ALA A 17 -30.74 8.83 -27.49
C ALA A 17 -31.07 8.05 -26.22
N LYS A 18 -32.36 7.77 -26.04
CA LYS A 18 -32.88 6.97 -24.90
C LYS A 18 -33.73 5.83 -25.42
N THR A 19 -33.75 4.72 -24.68
CA THR A 19 -34.65 3.58 -24.90
C THR A 19 -34.96 2.94 -23.56
N GLU A 20 -35.95 2.07 -23.57
CA GLU A 20 -36.32 1.27 -22.37
C GLU A 20 -36.16 -0.21 -22.68
N THR A 21 -35.97 -1.00 -21.66
CA THR A 21 -35.90 -2.45 -21.79
C THR A 21 -37.30 -3.05 -21.99
N ASP A 22 -37.40 -4.06 -22.86
CA ASP A 22 -38.63 -4.82 -23.08
C ASP A 22 -38.83 -5.91 -21.95
N ALA A 23 -39.92 -6.66 -22.09
CA ALA A 23 -40.28 -7.73 -21.14
C ALA A 23 -39.21 -8.84 -21.00
N ASP A 24 -38.36 -9.00 -22.02
CA ASP A 24 -37.22 -9.90 -22.00
C ASP A 24 -35.93 -9.23 -21.46
N GLY A 25 -36.01 -7.96 -21.03
CA GLY A 25 -34.86 -7.17 -20.59
C GLY A 25 -33.91 -6.76 -21.71
N LYS A 26 -34.37 -6.82 -22.98
CA LYS A 26 -33.58 -6.44 -24.15
C LYS A 26 -33.85 -5.00 -24.50
N TRP A 27 -32.82 -4.32 -25.00
CA TRP A 27 -32.88 -2.95 -25.48
C TRP A 27 -32.06 -2.78 -26.74
N ARG A 28 -32.41 -1.78 -27.56
CA ARG A 28 -31.66 -1.43 -28.78
C ARG A 28 -31.60 0.07 -28.93
N LEU A 29 -30.42 0.59 -29.25
CA LEU A 29 -30.14 1.95 -29.56
C LEU A 29 -29.38 2.02 -30.90
N TYR A 30 -29.76 2.95 -31.73
CA TYR A 30 -29.08 3.22 -33.00
C TYR A 30 -28.29 4.52 -32.88
N VAL A 31 -27.02 4.49 -33.29
CA VAL A 31 -26.12 5.64 -33.28
C VAL A 31 -25.75 5.99 -34.71
N PRO A 32 -25.63 7.28 -35.05
CA PRO A 32 -25.39 7.72 -36.45
C PRO A 32 -23.97 7.41 -36.93
N GLU A 33 -22.98 7.44 -36.05
CA GLU A 33 -21.58 7.29 -36.40
C GLU A 33 -20.86 6.32 -35.46
N LYS A 34 -19.72 5.77 -35.92
CA LYS A 34 -18.83 4.94 -35.11
C LYS A 34 -17.91 5.84 -34.30
N ALA A 35 -18.35 6.25 -33.12
CA ALA A 35 -17.62 7.09 -32.19
C ALA A 35 -17.61 6.46 -30.80
N GLU A 36 -16.90 7.06 -29.86
CA GLU A 36 -16.97 6.73 -28.46
C GLU A 36 -18.24 7.34 -27.86
N TYR A 37 -19.06 6.51 -27.24
CA TYR A 37 -20.30 6.93 -26.57
C TYR A 37 -20.25 6.51 -25.10
N THR A 38 -20.94 7.27 -24.25
CA THR A 38 -21.19 6.90 -22.87
C THR A 38 -22.60 6.35 -22.74
N LEU A 39 -22.72 5.10 -22.38
CA LEU A 39 -23.97 4.44 -22.04
C LEU A 39 -24.27 4.68 -20.56
N THR A 40 -25.48 5.15 -20.24
CA THR A 40 -25.90 5.42 -18.87
C THR A 40 -27.25 4.75 -18.61
N VAL A 41 -27.36 4.05 -17.48
CA VAL A 41 -28.62 3.51 -16.98
C VAL A 41 -29.26 4.53 -16.07
N ASP A 42 -30.53 4.83 -16.29
CA ASP A 42 -31.30 5.69 -15.40
C ASP A 42 -31.76 4.89 -14.19
N GLU A 43 -30.99 5.00 -13.10
CA GLU A 43 -31.25 4.25 -11.88
C GLU A 43 -32.58 4.60 -11.20
N SER A 44 -33.21 5.73 -11.55
CA SER A 44 -34.52 6.09 -11.02
C SER A 44 -35.64 5.19 -11.55
N THR A 45 -35.41 4.48 -12.66
CA THR A 45 -36.33 3.55 -13.28
C THR A 45 -36.15 2.11 -12.79
N LEU A 46 -35.17 1.83 -11.93
CA LEU A 46 -34.94 0.53 -11.34
C LEU A 46 -35.95 0.28 -10.20
N PRO A 47 -36.44 -0.96 -10.04
CA PRO A 47 -37.25 -1.34 -8.90
C PRO A 47 -36.52 -1.15 -7.58
N ASP A 48 -37.26 -0.92 -6.49
CA ASP A 48 -36.69 -0.81 -5.14
C ASP A 48 -35.81 -2.02 -4.79
N GLY A 49 -34.59 -1.76 -4.33
CA GLY A 49 -33.62 -2.80 -3.96
C GLY A 49 -32.81 -3.37 -5.11
N VAL A 50 -32.93 -2.83 -6.33
CA VAL A 50 -32.11 -3.21 -7.48
C VAL A 50 -31.10 -2.08 -7.81
N ILE A 51 -29.85 -2.46 -7.98
CA ILE A 51 -28.75 -1.53 -8.36
C ILE A 51 -28.02 -2.05 -9.59
N VAL A 52 -27.34 -1.16 -10.29
CA VAL A 52 -26.40 -1.56 -11.35
C VAL A 52 -25.19 -2.24 -10.68
N ALA A 53 -24.91 -3.48 -11.05
CA ALA A 53 -23.78 -4.23 -10.54
C ALA A 53 -22.49 -3.73 -11.24
N GLY A 54 -21.77 -2.80 -10.60
CA GLY A 54 -20.54 -2.21 -11.10
C GLY A 54 -20.22 -0.90 -10.41
N GLU A 55 -19.02 -0.34 -10.70
CA GLU A 55 -18.56 0.90 -10.05
C GLU A 55 -19.31 2.16 -10.52
N SER A 56 -20.00 2.12 -11.66
CA SER A 56 -20.76 3.26 -12.16
C SER A 56 -21.96 2.84 -13.03
N ALA A 57 -23.05 3.61 -12.95
CA ALA A 57 -24.19 3.49 -13.84
C ALA A 57 -23.87 3.88 -15.29
N SER A 58 -22.66 4.35 -15.57
CA SER A 58 -22.20 4.80 -16.89
C SER A 58 -21.01 3.99 -17.36
N GLN A 59 -21.09 3.50 -18.61
CA GLN A 59 -20.03 2.73 -19.26
C GLN A 59 -19.68 3.33 -20.61
N LYS A 60 -18.38 3.45 -20.90
CA LYS A 60 -17.90 3.84 -22.22
C LYS A 60 -18.03 2.69 -23.23
N VAL A 61 -18.59 2.98 -24.38
CA VAL A 61 -18.84 2.03 -25.46
C VAL A 61 -18.19 2.52 -26.75
N GLU A 62 -17.23 1.76 -27.24
CA GLU A 62 -16.62 1.98 -28.55
C GLU A 62 -17.16 0.96 -29.55
N PHE A 63 -17.48 1.41 -30.75
CA PHE A 63 -17.94 0.55 -31.84
C PHE A 63 -16.77 0.04 -32.65
N GLY A 64 -16.61 -1.29 -32.71
CA GLY A 64 -15.62 -1.96 -33.54
C GLY A 64 -16.00 -1.97 -35.03
N LEU A 65 -15.27 -2.77 -35.82
CA LEU A 65 -15.41 -2.89 -37.29
C LEU A 65 -16.84 -3.32 -37.74
N THR A 66 -17.52 -4.13 -36.96
CA THR A 66 -18.83 -4.71 -37.27
C THR A 66 -20.00 -3.75 -37.18
N GLY A 67 -19.82 -2.53 -36.65
CA GLY A 67 -20.89 -1.53 -36.55
C GLY A 67 -22.01 -1.88 -35.55
N ALA A 68 -21.94 -3.03 -34.89
CA ALA A 68 -22.89 -3.41 -33.86
C ALA A 68 -22.10 -3.86 -32.61
N LYS A 69 -22.58 -3.53 -31.41
CA LYS A 69 -22.01 -3.93 -30.14
C LYS A 69 -23.09 -4.45 -29.21
N ILE A 70 -22.85 -5.59 -28.62
CA ILE A 70 -23.70 -6.15 -27.56
C ILE A 70 -23.10 -5.66 -26.24
N VAL A 71 -23.92 -5.01 -25.42
CA VAL A 71 -23.55 -4.57 -24.07
C VAL A 71 -24.51 -5.21 -23.09
N ASN A 72 -23.98 -5.96 -22.14
CA ASN A 72 -24.74 -6.58 -21.09
C ASN A 72 -24.67 -5.67 -19.86
N LEU A 73 -25.83 -5.27 -19.34
CA LEU A 73 -25.96 -4.52 -18.11
C LEU A 73 -26.31 -5.52 -16.99
N PHE A 74 -25.42 -5.64 -16.02
CA PHE A 74 -25.66 -6.53 -14.89
C PHE A 74 -26.35 -5.73 -13.78
N LEU A 75 -27.53 -6.19 -13.38
CA LEU A 75 -28.31 -5.64 -12.28
C LEU A 75 -28.26 -6.63 -11.11
N GLY A 76 -28.09 -6.13 -9.90
CA GLY A 76 -28.00 -6.94 -8.68
C GLY A 76 -28.89 -6.40 -7.57
N GLU A 77 -29.22 -7.26 -6.59
CA GLU A 77 -29.86 -6.82 -5.37
C GLU A 77 -28.85 -6.06 -4.51
N GLY A 78 -29.21 -4.86 -4.06
CA GLY A 78 -28.34 -4.06 -3.22
C GLY A 78 -28.97 -2.75 -2.79
N VAL A 79 -28.43 -2.17 -1.75
CA VAL A 79 -28.77 -0.81 -1.31
C VAL A 79 -27.73 0.14 -1.93
N ARG A 80 -28.19 1.14 -2.66
CA ARG A 80 -27.32 2.18 -3.22
C ARG A 80 -26.57 2.88 -2.10
N GLN A 81 -25.29 2.57 -1.96
CA GLN A 81 -24.43 3.27 -1.02
C GLN A 81 -23.91 4.55 -1.67
N THR A 82 -24.70 5.61 -1.63
CA THR A 82 -24.21 6.95 -1.94
C THR A 82 -23.34 7.41 -0.75
N THR A 83 -22.04 7.15 -0.84
CA THR A 83 -21.09 7.72 0.14
C THR A 83 -20.97 9.22 -0.10
N SER A 84 -21.30 10.02 0.92
CA SER A 84 -21.11 11.46 0.88
C SER A 84 -19.64 11.80 0.55
N PHE A 85 -19.40 12.93 -0.12
CA PHE A 85 -18.04 13.44 -0.36
C PHE A 85 -17.23 13.54 0.94
N ILE A 86 -17.88 13.96 2.03
CA ILE A 86 -17.26 14.08 3.37
C ILE A 86 -16.86 12.68 3.87
N ASP A 87 -17.69 11.67 3.69
CA ASP A 87 -17.40 10.30 4.12
C ASP A 87 -16.20 9.72 3.36
N GLN A 88 -16.14 9.96 2.06
CA GLN A 88 -14.99 9.56 1.23
C GLN A 88 -13.71 10.30 1.65
N LEU A 89 -13.81 11.59 1.98
CA LEU A 89 -12.68 12.38 2.44
C LEU A 89 -12.13 11.83 3.76
N ILE A 90 -13.02 11.54 4.72
CA ILE A 90 -12.64 10.96 6.02
C ILE A 90 -11.98 9.60 5.83
N GLU A 91 -12.56 8.72 5.01
CA GLU A 91 -11.99 7.40 4.73
C GLU A 91 -10.59 7.52 4.11
N ARG A 92 -10.41 8.42 3.13
CA ARG A 92 -9.11 8.67 2.50
C ARG A 92 -8.08 9.24 3.47
N LEU A 93 -8.48 10.14 4.36
CA LEU A 93 -7.60 10.71 5.39
C LEU A 93 -7.10 9.62 6.36
N ILE A 94 -7.99 8.76 6.83
CA ILE A 94 -7.63 7.68 7.75
C ILE A 94 -6.70 6.66 7.08
N ASN A 95 -7.01 6.25 5.85
CA ASN A 95 -6.14 5.37 5.09
C ASN A 95 -4.78 6.03 4.81
N GLY A 96 -4.77 7.35 4.56
CA GLY A 96 -3.55 8.15 4.41
C GLY A 96 -2.72 8.21 5.69
N ILE A 97 -3.35 8.34 6.86
CA ILE A 97 -2.66 8.30 8.16
C ILE A 97 -2.06 6.91 8.40
N ASN A 98 -2.80 5.83 8.13
CA ASN A 98 -2.27 4.47 8.26
C ASN A 98 -1.02 4.27 7.39
N PHE A 99 -1.10 4.62 6.11
CA PHE A 99 0.04 4.56 5.20
C PHE A 99 1.19 5.47 5.65
N GLY A 100 0.88 6.69 6.11
CA GLY A 100 1.87 7.64 6.64
C GLY A 100 2.61 7.13 7.87
N LEU A 101 1.92 6.42 8.78
CA LEU A 101 2.55 5.76 9.93
C LEU A 101 3.54 4.66 9.52
N LEU A 102 3.18 3.84 8.53
CA LEU A 102 4.07 2.81 8.00
C LEU A 102 5.30 3.43 7.32
N LEU A 103 5.11 4.50 6.54
CA LEU A 103 6.23 5.27 5.96
C LEU A 103 7.11 5.90 7.03
N ALA A 104 6.53 6.42 8.11
CA ALA A 104 7.29 7.00 9.22
C ALA A 104 8.19 5.95 9.92
N LEU A 105 7.71 4.70 10.07
CA LEU A 105 8.55 3.60 10.58
C LEU A 105 9.76 3.33 9.67
N ALA A 106 9.56 3.29 8.37
CA ALA A 106 10.65 3.11 7.42
C ALA A 106 11.62 4.32 7.45
N ALA A 107 11.08 5.53 7.46
CA ALA A 107 11.84 6.78 7.46
C ALA A 107 12.70 6.96 8.72
N ILE A 108 12.20 6.57 9.91
CA ILE A 108 12.98 6.67 11.13
C ILE A 108 14.22 5.76 11.11
N GLY A 109 14.10 4.57 10.47
CA GLY A 109 15.24 3.68 10.26
C GLY A 109 16.32 4.31 9.38
N VAL A 110 15.92 4.92 8.25
CA VAL A 110 16.86 5.66 7.37
C VAL A 110 17.48 6.83 8.12
N SER A 111 16.68 7.60 8.86
CA SER A 111 17.14 8.76 9.61
C SER A 111 18.17 8.41 10.68
N LEU A 112 17.99 7.29 11.40
CA LEU A 112 18.94 6.81 12.39
C LEU A 112 20.29 6.41 11.77
N ILE A 113 20.24 5.67 10.66
CA ILE A 113 21.46 5.27 9.94
C ILE A 113 22.18 6.50 9.39
N PHE A 114 21.45 7.37 8.68
CA PHE A 114 22.03 8.58 8.10
C PHE A 114 22.57 9.53 9.17
N GLY A 115 21.84 9.77 10.25
CA GLY A 115 22.24 10.64 11.33
C GLY A 115 23.53 10.20 12.02
N THR A 116 23.75 8.90 12.20
CA THR A 116 24.93 8.37 12.90
C THR A 116 26.11 8.13 11.98
N THR A 117 25.89 7.79 10.73
CA THR A 117 26.96 7.39 9.78
C THR A 117 27.23 8.39 8.65
N GLY A 118 26.34 9.36 8.41
CA GLY A 118 26.34 10.21 7.25
C GLY A 118 26.09 9.48 5.92
N LEU A 119 25.75 8.18 5.98
CA LEU A 119 25.55 7.31 4.83
C LEU A 119 24.08 7.20 4.45
N THR A 120 23.72 7.61 3.24
CA THR A 120 22.44 7.25 2.63
C THR A 120 22.51 5.81 2.12
N ASN A 121 21.88 4.89 2.84
CA ASN A 121 21.84 3.49 2.44
C ASN A 121 20.71 3.23 1.43
N PHE A 122 21.06 3.11 0.15
CA PHE A 122 20.09 2.83 -0.92
C PHE A 122 19.51 1.41 -0.86
N ALA A 123 20.15 0.49 -0.11
CA ALA A 123 19.59 -0.86 0.13
C ALA A 123 18.56 -0.91 1.27
N HIS A 124 18.14 0.24 1.82
CA HIS A 124 17.17 0.25 2.92
C HIS A 124 15.82 -0.35 2.53
N ALA A 125 15.35 -0.11 1.31
CA ALA A 125 14.10 -0.68 0.80
C ALA A 125 14.13 -2.21 0.79
N GLU A 126 15.27 -2.82 0.48
CA GLU A 126 15.44 -4.28 0.50
C GLU A 126 15.43 -4.85 1.92
N MET A 127 15.86 -4.07 2.92
CA MET A 127 15.72 -4.46 4.33
C MET A 127 14.25 -4.49 4.76
N VAL A 128 13.44 -3.53 4.31
CA VAL A 128 11.99 -3.53 4.53
C VAL A 128 11.35 -4.74 3.81
N THR A 129 11.74 -4.98 2.56
CA THR A 129 11.29 -6.16 1.78
C THR A 129 11.66 -7.46 2.47
N PHE A 130 12.88 -7.56 3.03
CA PHE A 130 13.29 -8.73 3.82
C PHE A 130 12.33 -8.98 4.99
N GLY A 131 11.96 -7.93 5.72
CA GLY A 131 10.98 -8.04 6.81
C GLY A 131 9.64 -8.61 6.32
N ALA A 132 9.13 -8.13 5.19
CA ALA A 132 7.89 -8.62 4.59
C ALA A 132 8.00 -10.09 4.13
N LEU A 133 9.12 -10.47 3.50
CA LEU A 133 9.37 -11.85 3.08
C LEU A 133 9.50 -12.79 4.28
N MET A 134 10.18 -12.36 5.34
CA MET A 134 10.28 -13.17 6.57
C MET A 134 8.93 -13.31 7.28
N ALA A 135 8.09 -12.27 7.26
CA ALA A 135 6.72 -12.37 7.76
C ALA A 135 5.90 -13.40 6.97
N MET A 136 6.09 -13.46 5.64
CA MET A 136 5.45 -14.47 4.81
C MET A 136 5.99 -15.90 5.11
N VAL A 137 7.30 -16.06 5.22
CA VAL A 137 7.91 -17.36 5.53
C VAL A 137 7.47 -17.85 6.91
N VAL A 138 7.59 -17.02 7.94
CA VAL A 138 7.28 -17.43 9.33
C VAL A 138 5.78 -17.53 9.53
N GLY A 139 5.00 -16.55 9.08
CA GLY A 139 3.55 -16.50 9.32
C GLY A 139 2.75 -17.42 8.42
N VAL A 140 3.14 -17.57 7.13
CA VAL A 140 2.39 -18.37 6.15
C VAL A 140 3.00 -19.77 6.01
N SER A 141 4.28 -19.85 5.64
CA SER A 141 4.89 -21.16 5.33
C SER A 141 5.11 -22.02 6.58
N LEU A 142 5.48 -21.41 7.71
CA LEU A 142 5.65 -22.11 8.99
C LEU A 142 4.37 -22.08 9.87
N ALA A 143 3.30 -21.42 9.38
CA ALA A 143 2.01 -21.31 10.08
C ALA A 143 2.11 -20.79 11.52
N VAL A 144 3.08 -19.90 11.80
CA VAL A 144 3.25 -19.29 13.13
C VAL A 144 2.20 -18.18 13.31
N PRO A 145 1.51 -18.12 14.46
CA PRO A 145 0.54 -17.06 14.72
C PRO A 145 1.14 -15.66 14.56
N MET A 146 0.37 -14.71 13.99
CA MET A 146 0.88 -13.38 13.63
C MET A 146 1.48 -12.61 14.83
N TRP A 147 0.90 -12.74 16.02
CA TRP A 147 1.43 -12.10 17.23
C TRP A 147 2.84 -12.57 17.63
N LEU A 148 3.23 -13.79 17.22
CA LEU A 148 4.58 -14.34 17.45
C LEU A 148 5.48 -14.08 16.24
N THR A 149 4.91 -14.05 15.04
CA THR A 149 5.61 -13.72 13.78
C THR A 149 6.26 -12.33 13.85
N ILE A 150 5.55 -11.33 14.35
CA ILE A 150 6.05 -9.95 14.42
C ILE A 150 7.35 -9.86 15.22
N PRO A 151 7.45 -10.32 16.50
CA PRO A 151 8.71 -10.25 17.23
C PRO A 151 9.83 -11.09 16.60
N ILE A 152 9.52 -12.25 16.03
CA ILE A 152 10.52 -13.07 15.32
C ILE A 152 11.10 -12.29 14.14
N VAL A 153 10.26 -11.67 13.32
CA VAL A 153 10.69 -10.88 12.13
C VAL A 153 11.52 -9.66 12.56
N ILE A 154 11.16 -9.00 13.65
CA ILE A 154 11.97 -7.90 14.20
C ILE A 154 13.38 -8.40 14.58
N VAL A 155 13.48 -9.54 15.24
CA VAL A 155 14.77 -10.14 15.58
C VAL A 155 15.57 -10.54 14.34
N LEU A 156 14.92 -11.15 13.34
CA LEU A 156 15.56 -11.51 12.07
C LEU A 156 16.05 -10.28 11.30
N GLY A 157 15.26 -9.21 11.28
CA GLY A 157 15.65 -7.93 10.66
C GLY A 157 16.83 -7.29 11.38
N GLY A 158 16.82 -7.30 12.71
CA GLY A 158 17.96 -6.85 13.53
C GLY A 158 19.22 -7.66 13.28
N LEU A 159 19.10 -8.98 13.18
CA LEU A 159 20.19 -9.89 12.86
C LEU A 159 20.76 -9.63 11.46
N LEU A 160 19.89 -9.43 10.46
CA LEU A 160 20.33 -9.05 9.11
C LEU A 160 21.15 -7.75 9.14
N GLY A 161 20.63 -6.72 9.83
CA GLY A 161 21.33 -5.44 9.96
C GLY A 161 22.69 -5.60 10.62
N TYR A 162 22.77 -6.40 11.69
CA TYR A 162 24.01 -6.70 12.39
C TYR A 162 25.03 -7.45 11.50
N VAL A 163 24.58 -8.46 10.77
CA VAL A 163 25.44 -9.23 9.85
C VAL A 163 25.93 -8.33 8.71
N LEU A 164 25.08 -7.48 8.16
CA LEU A 164 25.49 -6.51 7.12
C LEU A 164 26.49 -5.48 7.66
N ASP A 165 26.31 -5.03 8.90
CA ASP A 165 27.31 -4.13 9.50
C ASP A 165 28.64 -4.82 9.69
N LEU A 166 28.68 -5.99 10.30
CA LEU A 166 29.93 -6.73 10.54
C LEU A 166 30.62 -7.19 9.26
N GLY A 167 29.85 -7.67 8.28
CA GLY A 167 30.40 -8.28 7.07
C GLY A 167 30.74 -7.27 5.97
N LEU A 168 30.01 -6.17 5.91
CA LEU A 168 30.15 -5.20 4.82
C LEU A 168 30.53 -3.80 5.30
N TRP A 169 29.69 -3.17 6.13
CA TRP A 169 29.87 -1.75 6.45
C TRP A 169 31.09 -1.48 7.34
N LYS A 170 31.26 -2.23 8.40
CA LYS A 170 32.38 -2.06 9.34
C LYS A 170 33.74 -2.29 8.69
N PRO A 171 33.99 -3.34 7.89
CA PRO A 171 35.23 -3.52 7.14
C PRO A 171 35.52 -2.37 6.17
N LEU A 172 34.51 -1.87 5.47
CA LEU A 172 34.67 -0.77 4.52
C LEU A 172 35.00 0.54 5.22
N ARG A 173 34.30 0.86 6.32
CA ARG A 173 34.60 2.05 7.14
C ARG A 173 36.02 1.98 7.71
N ARG A 174 36.45 0.83 8.21
CA ARG A 174 37.83 0.64 8.74
C ARG A 174 38.92 0.80 7.71
N ARG A 175 38.62 0.59 6.42
CA ARG A 175 39.53 0.88 5.30
C ARG A 175 39.58 2.35 4.94
N GLY A 176 38.85 3.22 5.63
CA GLY A 176 38.81 4.65 5.37
C GLY A 176 38.09 5.04 4.08
N ILE A 177 37.20 4.14 3.60
CA ILE A 177 36.45 4.42 2.38
C ILE A 177 35.47 5.55 2.67
N GLY A 178 35.50 6.61 1.84
CA GLY A 178 34.62 7.77 1.99
C GLY A 178 33.14 7.47 1.78
N THR A 179 32.29 8.42 2.13
CA THR A 179 30.82 8.27 2.10
C THR A 179 30.30 8.00 0.70
N ILE A 180 30.82 8.69 -0.34
CA ILE A 180 30.34 8.52 -1.72
C ILE A 180 30.57 7.10 -2.26
N PRO A 181 31.76 6.50 -2.17
CA PRO A 181 31.93 5.10 -2.53
C PRO A 181 31.05 4.13 -1.73
N LEU A 182 30.81 4.39 -0.44
CA LEU A 182 29.90 3.58 0.37
C LEU A 182 28.45 3.66 -0.14
N MET A 183 28.01 4.82 -0.62
CA MET A 183 26.69 4.97 -1.27
C MET A 183 26.61 4.12 -2.56
N ILE A 184 27.68 4.09 -3.36
CA ILE A 184 27.75 3.25 -4.58
C ILE A 184 27.67 1.77 -4.19
N VAL A 185 28.38 1.34 -3.15
CA VAL A 185 28.29 -0.03 -2.60
C VAL A 185 26.85 -0.34 -2.18
N SER A 186 26.15 0.60 -1.54
CA SER A 186 24.76 0.38 -1.13
C SER A 186 23.81 0.20 -2.31
N ILE A 187 24.04 0.88 -3.44
CA ILE A 187 23.29 0.66 -4.68
C ILE A 187 23.54 -0.76 -5.22
N GLY A 188 24.80 -1.17 -5.28
CA GLY A 188 25.15 -2.54 -5.70
C GLY A 188 24.54 -3.60 -4.80
N LEU A 189 24.56 -3.36 -3.47
CA LEU A 189 23.91 -4.23 -2.48
C LEU A 189 22.41 -4.32 -2.70
N SER A 190 21.73 -3.19 -2.98
CA SER A 190 20.31 -3.16 -3.27
C SER A 190 19.95 -4.10 -4.43
N PHE A 191 20.66 -3.95 -5.56
CA PHE A 191 20.44 -4.84 -6.70
C PHE A 191 20.74 -6.30 -6.37
N ALA A 192 21.86 -6.60 -5.72
CA ALA A 192 22.25 -7.96 -5.38
C ALA A 192 21.17 -8.64 -4.50
N VAL A 193 20.74 -7.98 -3.43
CA VAL A 193 19.72 -8.49 -2.51
C VAL A 193 18.37 -8.63 -3.20
N ARG A 194 17.98 -7.66 -4.03
CA ARG A 194 16.74 -7.71 -4.80
C ARG A 194 16.67 -8.92 -5.74
N TYR A 195 17.74 -9.19 -6.47
CA TYR A 195 17.79 -10.35 -7.37
C TYR A 195 17.85 -11.68 -6.60
N VAL A 196 18.48 -11.71 -5.42
CA VAL A 196 18.42 -12.87 -4.52
C VAL A 196 16.98 -13.12 -4.08
N PHE A 197 16.23 -12.08 -3.69
CA PHE A 197 14.82 -12.22 -3.32
C PHE A 197 13.97 -12.71 -4.51
N LEU A 198 14.17 -12.13 -5.69
CA LEU A 198 13.47 -12.58 -6.90
C LEU A 198 13.76 -14.03 -7.26
N PHE A 199 14.99 -14.49 -7.05
CA PHE A 199 15.39 -15.89 -7.32
C PHE A 199 14.67 -16.87 -6.39
N PHE A 200 14.58 -16.57 -5.09
CA PHE A 200 13.98 -17.49 -4.11
C PHE A 200 12.45 -17.37 -4.01
N PHE A 201 11.91 -16.18 -4.16
CA PHE A 201 10.48 -15.89 -3.91
C PHE A 201 9.69 -15.57 -5.19
N GLY A 202 10.38 -15.33 -6.31
CA GLY A 202 9.75 -14.91 -7.55
C GLY A 202 9.31 -13.44 -7.55
N GLY A 203 8.69 -13.01 -8.66
CA GLY A 203 8.21 -11.62 -8.84
C GLY A 203 6.70 -11.45 -8.70
N ALA A 204 5.96 -12.48 -8.27
CA ALA A 204 4.53 -12.40 -8.10
C ALA A 204 4.16 -11.62 -6.83
N THR A 205 3.09 -10.82 -6.91
CA THR A 205 2.54 -10.16 -5.74
C THR A 205 1.86 -11.17 -4.84
N THR A 206 2.31 -11.28 -3.60
CA THR A 206 1.71 -12.13 -2.58
C THR A 206 1.15 -11.28 -1.44
N GLN A 207 0.05 -11.72 -0.83
CA GLN A 207 -0.56 -11.07 0.30
C GLN A 207 -0.51 -11.98 1.52
N LEU A 208 -0.34 -11.36 2.69
CA LEU A 208 -0.46 -12.09 3.95
C LEU A 208 -1.92 -12.57 4.15
N PRO A 209 -2.13 -13.67 4.89
CA PRO A 209 -3.48 -14.08 5.30
C PRO A 209 -4.19 -12.90 5.95
N ASP A 210 -5.50 -12.80 5.72
CA ASP A 210 -6.35 -11.72 6.23
C ASP A 210 -6.05 -10.31 5.72
N ALA A 211 -5.10 -10.12 4.78
CA ALA A 211 -4.87 -8.81 4.15
C ALA A 211 -6.13 -8.27 3.42
N GLY A 212 -7.02 -9.19 2.98
CA GLY A 212 -8.33 -8.90 2.41
C GLY A 212 -9.48 -8.99 3.41
N ALA A 213 -9.22 -9.00 4.72
CA ALA A 213 -10.27 -9.09 5.74
C ALA A 213 -11.30 -7.96 5.58
N PRO A 214 -12.60 -8.26 5.75
CA PRO A 214 -13.65 -7.28 5.59
C PRO A 214 -13.45 -6.10 6.56
N LYS A 215 -13.58 -4.89 6.03
CA LYS A 215 -13.51 -3.68 6.83
C LYS A 215 -14.69 -3.61 7.79
N ILE A 216 -14.42 -3.38 9.05
CA ILE A 216 -15.42 -3.18 10.10
C ILE A 216 -15.74 -1.69 10.16
N THR A 217 -17.03 -1.34 10.19
CA THR A 217 -17.48 0.03 10.43
C THR A 217 -17.32 0.33 11.92
N LEU A 218 -16.40 1.22 12.26
CA LEU A 218 -16.14 1.61 13.65
C LEU A 218 -17.12 2.69 14.12
N TRP A 219 -17.23 3.75 13.34
CA TRP A 219 -18.13 4.86 13.64
C TRP A 219 -18.37 5.72 12.39
N GLY A 220 -19.63 5.92 12.01
CA GLY A 220 -19.99 6.67 10.80
C GLY A 220 -19.30 6.11 9.53
N PRO A 221 -18.59 6.96 8.77
CA PRO A 221 -17.94 6.56 7.53
C PRO A 221 -16.62 5.80 7.73
N ILE A 222 -16.14 5.67 8.98
CA ILE A 222 -14.84 5.08 9.28
C ILE A 222 -14.91 3.56 9.17
N LYS A 223 -14.28 3.03 8.11
CA LYS A 223 -14.16 1.59 7.86
C LYS A 223 -12.68 1.20 7.88
N LEU A 224 -12.28 0.39 8.86
CA LEU A 224 -10.93 -0.15 8.98
C LEU A 224 -10.96 -1.68 9.07
N SER A 225 -9.96 -2.34 8.50
CA SER A 225 -9.76 -3.75 8.77
C SER A 225 -9.09 -3.94 10.14
N PRO A 226 -9.25 -5.10 10.80
CA PRO A 226 -8.54 -5.39 12.04
C PRO A 226 -7.02 -5.28 11.88
N ILE A 227 -6.49 -5.60 10.70
CA ILE A 227 -5.07 -5.49 10.37
C ILE A 227 -4.63 -4.02 10.32
N ASP A 228 -5.45 -3.13 9.71
CA ASP A 228 -5.16 -1.69 9.68
C ASP A 228 -5.08 -1.12 11.10
N MET A 229 -6.02 -1.48 11.96
CA MET A 229 -6.02 -1.04 13.36
C MET A 229 -4.79 -1.53 14.11
N MET A 230 -4.43 -2.79 13.92
CA MET A 230 -3.24 -3.37 14.54
C MET A 230 -1.96 -2.71 14.02
N SER A 231 -1.83 -2.49 12.72
CA SER A 231 -0.67 -1.84 12.10
C SER A 231 -0.50 -0.40 12.58
N MET A 232 -1.60 0.38 12.67
CA MET A 232 -1.59 1.73 13.22
C MET A 232 -1.14 1.72 14.69
N GLY A 233 -1.71 0.83 15.51
CA GLY A 233 -1.36 0.69 16.92
C GLY A 233 0.11 0.35 17.12
N ILE A 234 0.63 -0.65 16.41
CA ILE A 234 2.03 -1.03 16.46
C ILE A 234 2.93 0.12 16.01
N SER A 235 2.58 0.78 14.90
CA SER A 235 3.35 1.91 14.36
C SER A 235 3.48 3.04 15.39
N ILE A 236 2.37 3.44 16.02
CA ILE A 236 2.39 4.48 17.04
C ILE A 236 3.25 4.06 18.24
N VAL A 237 3.08 2.84 18.74
CA VAL A 237 3.86 2.33 19.89
C VAL A 237 5.35 2.32 19.57
N VAL A 238 5.73 1.85 18.39
CA VAL A 238 7.14 1.80 17.99
C VAL A 238 7.71 3.21 17.79
N LEU A 239 7.00 4.11 17.11
CA LEU A 239 7.47 5.49 16.91
C LEU A 239 7.64 6.23 18.23
N VAL A 240 6.66 6.13 19.14
CA VAL A 240 6.76 6.72 20.49
C VAL A 240 7.87 6.07 21.29
N GLY A 241 8.02 4.74 21.21
CA GLY A 241 9.08 4.00 21.86
C GLY A 241 10.48 4.43 21.40
N VAL A 242 10.69 4.58 20.09
CA VAL A 242 11.96 5.08 19.53
C VAL A 242 12.21 6.53 19.94
N ALA A 243 11.19 7.40 19.90
CA ALA A 243 11.32 8.77 20.36
C ALA A 243 11.71 8.83 21.84
N TYR A 244 11.03 8.05 22.68
CA TYR A 244 11.38 7.94 24.10
C TYR A 244 12.80 7.41 24.31
N TRP A 245 13.20 6.34 23.59
CA TRP A 245 14.55 5.78 23.65
C TRP A 245 15.60 6.85 23.28
N LEU A 246 15.41 7.56 22.18
CA LEU A 246 16.32 8.62 21.76
C LEU A 246 16.44 9.77 22.78
N MET A 247 15.33 10.15 23.42
CA MET A 247 15.28 11.31 24.31
C MET A 247 15.71 10.99 25.73
N LYS A 248 15.38 9.81 26.24
CA LYS A 248 15.47 9.52 27.67
C LYS A 248 16.58 8.51 28.02
N THR A 249 17.02 7.64 27.11
CA THR A 249 18.03 6.63 27.45
C THR A 249 19.46 7.14 27.25
N ARG A 250 20.41 6.49 27.91
CA ARG A 250 21.85 6.80 27.76
C ARG A 250 22.34 6.53 26.35
N THR A 251 21.95 5.40 25.76
CA THR A 251 22.29 5.03 24.38
C THR A 251 21.68 5.98 23.37
N GLY A 252 20.41 6.37 23.52
CA GLY A 252 19.77 7.35 22.64
C GLY A 252 20.43 8.73 22.70
N LYS A 253 20.85 9.18 23.88
CA LYS A 253 21.62 10.42 24.04
C LYS A 253 22.99 10.33 23.38
N ALA A 254 23.69 9.19 23.50
CA ALA A 254 24.93 8.93 22.81
C ALA A 254 24.75 8.94 21.28
N THR A 255 23.73 8.28 20.76
CA THR A 255 23.36 8.28 19.33
C THR A 255 23.16 9.69 18.81
N ARG A 256 22.44 10.55 19.53
CA ARG A 256 22.27 11.96 19.15
C ARG A 256 23.59 12.74 19.19
N ALA A 257 24.40 12.54 20.22
CA ALA A 257 25.73 13.19 20.31
C ALA A 257 26.63 12.81 19.13
N ILE A 258 26.61 11.54 18.70
CA ILE A 258 27.33 11.07 17.51
C ILE A 258 26.77 11.72 16.25
N SER A 259 25.46 11.84 16.14
CA SER A 259 24.79 12.47 14.99
C SER A 259 25.14 13.97 14.90
N ASP A 260 25.22 14.68 16.04
CA ASP A 260 25.53 16.11 16.08
C ASP A 260 27.00 16.36 15.76
N ASN A 261 27.94 15.65 16.41
CA ASN A 261 29.38 15.78 16.17
C ASN A 261 30.13 14.51 16.59
N PRO A 262 30.44 13.60 15.63
CA PRO A 262 31.15 12.34 15.94
C PRO A 262 32.51 12.54 16.61
N GLY A 263 33.25 13.60 16.20
CA GLY A 263 34.57 13.89 16.75
C GLY A 263 34.50 14.32 18.22
N LEU A 264 33.53 15.16 18.56
CA LEU A 264 33.31 15.60 19.95
C LEU A 264 32.81 14.46 20.80
N ALA A 265 31.91 13.61 20.26
CA ALA A 265 31.42 12.42 20.94
C ALA A 265 32.57 11.45 21.28
N ALA A 266 33.47 11.18 20.33
CA ALA A 266 34.64 10.35 20.53
C ALA A 266 35.61 10.96 21.59
N ALA A 267 35.85 12.26 21.55
CA ALA A 267 36.67 12.97 22.54
C ALA A 267 36.07 12.90 23.96
N SER A 268 34.71 12.75 24.06
CA SER A 268 33.99 12.58 25.31
C SER A 268 33.95 11.12 25.79
N GLY A 269 34.66 10.20 25.13
CA GLY A 269 34.74 8.78 25.50
C GLY A 269 33.58 7.93 25.00
N ILE A 270 32.74 8.44 24.09
CA ILE A 270 31.67 7.66 23.45
C ILE A 270 32.28 6.83 22.33
N ASN A 271 32.02 5.52 22.34
CA ASN A 271 32.43 4.65 21.24
C ASN A 271 31.58 4.96 20.00
N VAL A 272 32.24 5.44 18.94
CA VAL A 272 31.63 5.84 17.66
C VAL A 272 31.73 4.77 16.56
N ASP A 273 32.41 3.61 16.82
CA ASP A 273 32.59 2.50 15.88
C ASP A 273 31.43 1.50 15.87
#